data_da9f0ad89b6ce2df96a742b260564b86
#
_entry.id   da9f0ad89b6ce2df96a742b260564b86
#
_cell.length_a   1.000
_cell.length_b   1.000
_cell.length_c   1.000
_cell.angle_alpha   90.00
_cell.angle_beta   90.00
_cell.angle_gamma   90.00
#
_symmetry.space_group_name_H-M   'P 1'
#
loop_
_entity.id
_entity.type
_entity.pdbx_description
1 polymer ?
#
loop_
_entity_poly.entity_id
_entity_poly.type
_entity_poly.pdbx_seq_one_letter_code
_entity_poly.pdbx_strand_id
1 'polypeptide(L)'
;MTLDYPVPFHTPNLVWDSTIAIYLFLLGISSGAVQLAIAYKRSHKLENPSKNWIIRAAAVLGSVPTLIGLTLLIFHLARPWTFWKLMFNYQFNSVMSMGVMLFQVYMLFLVCWCAVIFKEDIMALIQRFIPKLGFVGKIINVLERLTGPVEVILFILAAVLGAYTGFLLSALISYPMLNNPVLPALFLASGTSSGIAATFLFILIAGKLKGDSHESHFIHKFEVPIMVTELGLLICFFVGLHFGGGQKVVALHNALSGFWGAVFWIGVFLIGIIIPLLANLAAKDSLKYNKNFIILVSIFDLIGVLCLRYFILYAGQLTVA
;
A
#
# COMPACT_ATOMS: atom_id res chain seq x y z
N MET A 1 15.61 32.54 -26.31
CA MET A 1 15.78 31.20 -25.72
C MET A 1 14.84 31.14 -24.53
N THR A 2 13.57 30.82 -24.80
CA THR A 2 12.55 30.66 -23.77
C THR A 2 12.90 29.40 -22.99
N LEU A 3 13.32 29.57 -21.74
CA LEU A 3 13.44 28.46 -20.80
C LEU A 3 12.01 27.97 -20.56
N ASP A 4 11.55 27.01 -21.36
CA ASP A 4 10.38 26.22 -21.06
C ASP A 4 10.72 25.40 -19.82
N TYR A 5 10.37 25.93 -18.66
CA TYR A 5 10.35 25.14 -17.44
C TYR A 5 9.28 24.05 -17.63
N PRO A 6 9.64 22.77 -17.66
CA PRO A 6 8.63 21.72 -17.84
C PRO A 6 7.60 21.85 -16.73
N VAL A 7 6.33 21.93 -17.11
CA VAL A 7 5.25 21.91 -16.14
C VAL A 7 5.39 20.64 -15.29
N PRO A 8 5.36 20.69 -13.96
CA PRO A 8 5.74 19.57 -13.10
C PRO A 8 5.10 18.22 -13.43
N PHE A 9 3.89 18.26 -13.99
CA PHE A 9 3.13 17.06 -14.35
C PHE A 9 3.15 16.72 -15.85
N HIS A 10 3.86 17.48 -16.69
CA HIS A 10 3.96 17.28 -18.13
C HIS A 10 5.42 17.40 -18.58
N THR A 11 6.12 16.29 -18.55
CA THR A 11 7.48 16.20 -19.11
C THR A 11 7.44 15.39 -20.40
N PRO A 12 8.30 15.69 -21.40
CA PRO A 12 8.30 14.96 -22.68
C PRO A 12 8.54 13.46 -22.55
N ASN A 13 9.17 13.03 -21.47
CA ASN A 13 9.55 11.64 -21.18
C ASN A 13 8.57 10.94 -20.21
N LEU A 14 7.40 11.55 -19.93
CA LEU A 14 6.46 10.98 -19.00
C LEU A 14 5.75 9.78 -19.61
N VAL A 15 6.02 8.59 -19.08
CA VAL A 15 5.36 7.34 -19.48
C VAL A 15 4.24 7.00 -18.51
N TRP A 16 4.45 7.25 -17.22
CA TRP A 16 3.52 6.95 -16.13
C TRP A 16 3.08 8.22 -15.42
N ASP A 17 1.78 8.42 -15.35
CA ASP A 17 1.12 9.62 -14.82
C ASP A 17 0.57 9.45 -13.39
N SER A 18 -0.21 10.42 -12.95
CA SER A 18 -0.88 10.46 -11.63
C SER A 18 -1.73 9.22 -11.35
N THR A 19 -2.31 8.61 -12.38
CA THR A 19 -3.17 7.42 -12.26
C THR A 19 -2.37 6.26 -11.66
N ILE A 20 -1.13 6.11 -12.14
CA ILE A 20 -0.21 5.08 -11.64
C ILE A 20 0.25 5.40 -10.21
N ALA A 21 0.54 6.67 -9.88
CA ALA A 21 0.92 7.05 -8.51
C ALA A 21 -0.20 6.70 -7.50
N ILE A 22 -1.46 7.02 -7.83
CA ILE A 22 -2.63 6.70 -7.01
C ILE A 22 -2.83 5.19 -6.90
N TYR A 23 -2.71 4.46 -8.01
CA TYR A 23 -2.77 3.01 -8.03
C TYR A 23 -1.73 2.38 -7.08
N LEU A 24 -0.46 2.80 -7.15
CA LEU A 24 0.62 2.32 -6.28
C LEU A 24 0.35 2.62 -4.80
N PHE A 25 -0.26 3.77 -4.49
CA PHE A 25 -0.66 4.15 -3.15
C PHE A 25 -1.78 3.26 -2.61
N LEU A 26 -2.84 3.05 -3.39
CA LEU A 26 -3.97 2.20 -3.01
C LEU A 26 -3.56 0.75 -2.76
N LEU A 27 -2.65 0.22 -3.56
CA LEU A 27 -2.09 -1.12 -3.35
C LEU A 27 -1.23 -1.21 -2.09
N GLY A 28 -0.49 -0.15 -1.77
CA GLY A 28 0.24 -0.06 -0.52
C GLY A 28 -0.69 -0.18 0.68
N ILE A 29 -1.78 0.59 0.71
CA ILE A 29 -2.82 0.51 1.75
C ILE A 29 -3.39 -0.90 1.86
N SER A 30 -3.79 -1.50 0.73
CA SER A 30 -4.34 -2.86 0.71
C SER A 30 -3.37 -3.87 1.31
N SER A 31 -2.15 -3.88 0.82
CA SER A 31 -1.08 -4.77 1.26
C SER A 31 -0.81 -4.63 2.76
N GLY A 32 -0.61 -3.41 3.25
CA GLY A 32 -0.28 -3.14 4.65
C GLY A 32 -1.42 -3.44 5.61
N ALA A 33 -2.67 -3.10 5.25
CA ALA A 33 -3.84 -3.38 6.09
C ALA A 33 -4.06 -4.88 6.28
N VAL A 34 -3.92 -5.68 5.22
CA VAL A 34 -4.05 -7.14 5.27
C VAL A 34 -2.94 -7.76 6.14
N GLN A 35 -1.69 -7.30 5.96
CA GLN A 35 -0.56 -7.76 6.78
C GLN A 35 -0.78 -7.47 8.26
N LEU A 36 -1.19 -6.25 8.62
CA LEU A 36 -1.48 -5.84 9.99
C LEU A 36 -2.54 -6.74 10.63
N ALA A 37 -3.66 -6.97 9.95
CA ALA A 37 -4.78 -7.76 10.50
C ALA A 37 -4.41 -9.22 10.73
N ILE A 38 -3.69 -9.84 9.81
CA ILE A 38 -3.25 -11.23 9.96
C ILE A 38 -2.22 -11.35 11.09
N ALA A 39 -1.27 -10.39 11.18
CA ALA A 39 -0.31 -10.34 12.28
C ALA A 39 -1.02 -10.17 13.63
N TYR A 40 -2.01 -9.27 13.71
CA TYR A 40 -2.81 -9.04 14.90
C TYR A 40 -3.56 -10.30 15.33
N LYS A 41 -4.30 -10.94 14.42
CA LYS A 41 -5.06 -12.17 14.68
C LYS A 41 -4.16 -13.28 15.23
N ARG A 42 -2.97 -13.45 14.66
CA ARG A 42 -2.03 -14.49 15.08
C ARG A 42 -1.39 -14.23 16.45
N SER A 43 -1.15 -12.95 16.77
CA SER A 43 -0.56 -12.54 18.03
C SER A 43 -1.53 -12.69 19.20
N HIS A 44 -2.84 -12.50 19.01
CA HIS A 44 -3.81 -12.38 20.09
C HIS A 44 -4.77 -13.57 20.23
N LYS A 45 -4.67 -14.63 19.40
CA LYS A 45 -5.52 -15.84 19.45
C LYS A 45 -7.01 -15.49 19.64
N LEU A 46 -7.56 -14.62 18.79
CA LEU A 46 -8.92 -14.09 18.93
C LEU A 46 -9.96 -15.21 18.87
N GLU A 47 -10.86 -15.27 19.84
CA GLU A 47 -11.97 -16.22 19.86
C GLU A 47 -12.94 -16.01 18.70
N ASN A 48 -13.25 -14.75 18.38
CA ASN A 48 -14.17 -14.37 17.30
C ASN A 48 -13.54 -13.34 16.35
N PRO A 49 -12.66 -13.77 15.42
CA PRO A 49 -11.97 -12.86 14.48
C PRO A 49 -12.94 -12.02 13.65
N SER A 50 -14.08 -12.59 13.25
CA SER A 50 -15.09 -11.92 12.41
C SER A 50 -15.75 -10.69 13.08
N LYS A 51 -15.69 -10.57 14.39
CA LYS A 51 -16.25 -9.44 15.15
C LYS A 51 -15.23 -8.37 15.47
N ASN A 52 -13.93 -8.64 15.25
CA ASN A 52 -12.87 -7.69 15.53
C ASN A 52 -12.79 -6.61 14.44
N TRP A 53 -12.74 -5.35 14.85
CA TRP A 53 -12.78 -4.22 13.92
C TRP A 53 -11.49 -4.01 13.13
N ILE A 54 -10.31 -4.41 13.63
CA ILE A 54 -9.06 -4.40 12.84
C ILE A 54 -9.22 -5.34 11.64
N ILE A 55 -9.73 -6.55 11.88
CA ILE A 55 -9.88 -7.56 10.83
C ILE A 55 -10.93 -7.14 9.80
N ARG A 56 -12.08 -6.61 10.25
CA ARG A 56 -13.11 -6.09 9.34
C ARG A 56 -12.64 -4.88 8.55
N ALA A 57 -11.96 -3.94 9.19
CA ALA A 57 -11.36 -2.79 8.52
C ALA A 57 -10.36 -3.22 7.45
N ALA A 58 -9.46 -4.14 7.79
CA ALA A 58 -8.48 -4.64 6.85
C ALA A 58 -9.09 -5.44 5.69
N ALA A 59 -10.19 -6.17 5.91
CA ALA A 59 -10.90 -6.85 4.82
C ALA A 59 -11.48 -5.83 3.82
N VAL A 60 -12.03 -4.71 4.30
CA VAL A 60 -12.52 -3.61 3.46
C VAL A 60 -11.36 -2.88 2.78
N LEU A 61 -10.33 -2.48 3.55
CA LEU A 61 -9.15 -1.77 3.04
C LEU A 61 -8.26 -2.65 2.15
N GLY A 62 -8.31 -3.97 2.32
CA GLY A 62 -7.69 -4.92 1.39
C GLY A 62 -8.40 -4.95 0.05
N SER A 63 -9.73 -4.99 0.07
CA SER A 63 -10.55 -5.23 -1.12
C SER A 63 -10.83 -3.95 -1.92
N VAL A 64 -11.35 -2.90 -1.28
CA VAL A 64 -11.82 -1.69 -1.96
C VAL A 64 -10.69 -0.93 -2.65
N PRO A 65 -9.56 -0.59 -2.00
CA PRO A 65 -8.45 0.07 -2.67
C PRO A 65 -7.85 -0.76 -3.80
N THR A 66 -7.79 -2.10 -3.65
CA THR A 66 -7.30 -2.97 -4.73
C THR A 66 -8.21 -2.93 -5.94
N LEU A 67 -9.54 -3.00 -5.74
CA LEU A 67 -10.50 -2.91 -6.84
C LEU A 67 -10.43 -1.56 -7.54
N ILE A 68 -10.37 -0.46 -6.79
CA ILE A 68 -10.22 0.89 -7.35
C ILE A 68 -8.90 1.00 -8.11
N GLY A 69 -7.80 0.54 -7.52
CA GLY A 69 -6.48 0.58 -8.15
C GLY A 69 -6.41 -0.21 -9.44
N LEU A 70 -6.96 -1.43 -9.48
CA LEU A 70 -7.04 -2.23 -10.69
C LEU A 70 -7.94 -1.59 -11.75
N THR A 71 -9.04 -0.97 -11.34
CA THR A 71 -9.92 -0.23 -12.25
C THR A 71 -9.18 0.95 -12.89
N LEU A 72 -8.44 1.72 -12.10
CA LEU A 72 -7.58 2.80 -12.62
C LEU A 72 -6.54 2.27 -13.60
N LEU A 73 -5.91 1.14 -13.29
CA LEU A 73 -4.93 0.51 -14.19
C LEU A 73 -5.56 0.06 -15.49
N ILE A 74 -6.78 -0.50 -15.48
CA ILE A 74 -7.51 -0.88 -16.70
C ILE A 74 -7.77 0.34 -17.58
N PHE A 75 -8.22 1.45 -17.00
CA PHE A 75 -8.46 2.68 -17.76
C PHE A 75 -7.20 3.37 -18.29
N HIS A 76 -6.05 3.09 -17.67
CA HIS A 76 -4.74 3.55 -18.15
C HIS A 76 -4.23 2.76 -19.38
N LEU A 77 -4.82 1.59 -19.69
CA LEU A 77 -4.47 0.84 -20.88
C LEU A 77 -4.92 1.57 -22.15
N ALA A 78 -4.12 1.54 -23.20
CA ALA A 78 -4.46 2.10 -24.51
C ALA A 78 -5.77 1.51 -25.09
N ARG A 79 -6.13 0.29 -24.70
CA ARG A 79 -7.38 -0.41 -25.08
C ARG A 79 -7.99 -1.08 -23.84
N PRO A 80 -8.74 -0.36 -22.99
CA PRO A 80 -9.27 -0.88 -21.72
C PRO A 80 -10.10 -2.17 -21.86
N TRP A 81 -10.93 -2.26 -22.91
CA TRP A 81 -11.79 -3.44 -23.15
C TRP A 81 -11.04 -4.73 -23.50
N THR A 82 -9.73 -4.67 -23.71
CA THR A 82 -8.91 -5.87 -23.97
C THR A 82 -8.18 -6.38 -22.71
N PHE A 83 -8.43 -5.78 -21.53
CA PHE A 83 -7.73 -6.13 -20.27
C PHE A 83 -7.82 -7.61 -19.93
N TRP A 84 -8.94 -8.27 -20.25
CA TRP A 84 -9.14 -9.70 -19.99
C TRP A 84 -8.10 -10.58 -20.71
N LYS A 85 -7.55 -10.14 -21.85
CA LYS A 85 -6.48 -10.86 -22.54
C LYS A 85 -5.23 -10.97 -21.69
N LEU A 86 -4.92 -9.96 -20.88
CA LEU A 86 -3.77 -9.98 -19.95
C LEU A 86 -3.95 -11.01 -18.84
N MET A 87 -5.20 -11.36 -18.52
CA MET A 87 -5.50 -12.34 -17.48
C MET A 87 -5.27 -13.79 -17.91
N PHE A 88 -5.13 -14.05 -19.21
CA PHE A 88 -4.96 -15.40 -19.76
C PHE A 88 -3.67 -15.59 -20.57
N ASN A 89 -3.02 -14.51 -21.00
CA ASN A 89 -1.79 -14.57 -21.77
C ASN A 89 -0.61 -14.14 -20.90
N TYR A 90 0.03 -15.11 -20.22
CA TYR A 90 1.16 -14.84 -19.34
C TYR A 90 2.48 -14.90 -20.10
N GLN A 91 3.34 -13.91 -19.83
CA GLN A 91 4.74 -13.89 -20.28
C GLN A 91 5.65 -13.76 -19.06
N PHE A 92 6.33 -14.84 -18.70
CA PHE A 92 7.20 -14.89 -17.52
C PHE A 92 8.43 -13.97 -17.62
N ASN A 93 8.77 -13.51 -18.81
CA ASN A 93 9.86 -12.55 -19.03
C ASN A 93 9.41 -11.09 -18.87
N SER A 94 8.11 -10.83 -18.64
CA SER A 94 7.55 -9.50 -18.45
C SER A 94 7.15 -9.30 -16.98
N VAL A 95 7.77 -8.32 -16.31
CA VAL A 95 7.44 -7.95 -14.92
C VAL A 95 5.96 -7.56 -14.80
N MET A 96 5.41 -6.86 -15.80
CA MET A 96 4.00 -6.47 -15.82
C MET A 96 3.08 -7.71 -15.89
N SER A 97 3.40 -8.70 -16.71
CA SER A 97 2.62 -9.93 -16.83
C SER A 97 2.67 -10.77 -15.54
N MET A 98 3.83 -10.85 -14.90
CA MET A 98 3.98 -11.49 -13.59
C MET A 98 3.13 -10.79 -12.51
N GLY A 99 3.02 -9.45 -12.59
CA GLY A 99 2.13 -8.68 -11.72
C GLY A 99 0.67 -9.03 -11.88
N VAL A 100 0.19 -9.16 -13.12
CA VAL A 100 -1.22 -9.57 -13.37
C VAL A 100 -1.51 -10.93 -12.75
N MET A 101 -0.59 -11.89 -12.88
CA MET A 101 -0.72 -13.21 -12.24
C MET A 101 -0.74 -13.10 -10.70
N LEU A 102 0.17 -12.30 -10.12
CA LEU A 102 0.22 -12.06 -8.68
C LEU A 102 -1.10 -11.46 -8.17
N PHE A 103 -1.66 -10.46 -8.88
CA PHE A 103 -2.93 -9.86 -8.54
C PHE A 103 -4.08 -10.86 -8.54
N GLN A 104 -4.15 -11.74 -9.54
CA GLN A 104 -5.21 -12.74 -9.61
C GLN A 104 -5.17 -13.70 -8.42
N VAL A 105 -3.96 -14.19 -8.09
CA VAL A 105 -3.78 -15.08 -6.94
C VAL A 105 -4.08 -14.34 -5.63
N TYR A 106 -3.58 -13.12 -5.47
CA TYR A 106 -3.86 -12.29 -4.30
C TYR A 106 -5.36 -12.05 -4.11
N MET A 107 -6.07 -11.62 -5.18
CA MET A 107 -7.51 -11.37 -5.13
C MET A 107 -8.32 -12.63 -4.82
N LEU A 108 -7.92 -13.78 -5.33
CA LEU A 108 -8.57 -15.06 -5.02
C LEU A 108 -8.50 -15.35 -3.52
N PHE A 109 -7.31 -15.29 -2.92
CA PHE A 109 -7.14 -15.53 -1.49
C PHE A 109 -7.80 -14.45 -0.63
N LEU A 110 -7.76 -13.20 -1.07
CA LEU A 110 -8.43 -12.08 -0.40
C LEU A 110 -9.94 -12.27 -0.36
N VAL A 111 -10.57 -12.65 -1.47
CA VAL A 111 -12.02 -12.93 -1.54
C VAL A 111 -12.38 -14.11 -0.64
N CYS A 112 -11.59 -15.19 -0.64
CA CYS A 112 -11.81 -16.32 0.27
C CYS A 112 -11.74 -15.89 1.74
N TRP A 113 -10.76 -15.05 2.09
CA TRP A 113 -10.59 -14.53 3.45
C TRP A 113 -11.74 -13.59 3.85
N CYS A 114 -12.14 -12.67 2.96
CA CYS A 114 -13.31 -11.80 3.19
C CYS A 114 -14.60 -12.58 3.35
N ALA A 115 -14.80 -13.66 2.57
CA ALA A 115 -15.97 -14.50 2.69
C ALA A 115 -16.09 -15.15 4.08
N VAL A 116 -14.97 -15.53 4.68
CA VAL A 116 -14.96 -16.07 6.05
C VAL A 116 -15.23 -14.97 7.08
N ILE A 117 -14.63 -13.78 6.94
CA ILE A 117 -14.81 -12.67 7.89
C ILE A 117 -16.26 -12.17 7.89
N PHE A 118 -16.85 -11.99 6.72
CA PHE A 118 -18.21 -11.48 6.54
C PHE A 118 -19.26 -12.60 6.40
N LYS A 119 -18.96 -13.83 6.85
CA LYS A 119 -19.84 -14.99 6.72
C LYS A 119 -21.26 -14.71 7.21
N GLU A 120 -21.42 -14.15 8.42
CA GLU A 120 -22.74 -13.86 9.01
C GLU A 120 -23.50 -12.83 8.15
N ASP A 121 -22.83 -11.77 7.71
CA ASP A 121 -23.41 -10.70 6.90
C ASP A 121 -23.83 -11.24 5.50
N ILE A 122 -22.95 -12.05 4.87
CA ILE A 122 -23.21 -12.68 3.56
C ILE A 122 -24.39 -13.65 3.64
N MET A 123 -24.43 -14.48 4.68
CA MET A 123 -25.53 -15.46 4.85
C MET A 123 -26.86 -14.76 5.12
N ALA A 124 -26.88 -13.69 5.93
CA ALA A 124 -28.07 -12.88 6.15
C ALA A 124 -28.58 -12.24 4.83
N LEU A 125 -27.65 -11.75 3.99
CA LEU A 125 -27.99 -11.16 2.69
C LEU A 125 -28.56 -12.22 1.73
N ILE A 126 -27.92 -13.40 1.65
CA ILE A 126 -28.36 -14.52 0.81
C ILE A 126 -29.74 -15.00 1.22
N GLN A 127 -29.99 -15.19 2.51
CA GLN A 127 -31.29 -15.62 3.01
C GLN A 127 -32.41 -14.62 2.67
N ARG A 128 -32.08 -13.31 2.69
CA ARG A 128 -33.04 -12.24 2.42
C ARG A 128 -33.38 -12.10 0.93
N PHE A 129 -32.37 -12.19 0.04
CA PHE A 129 -32.53 -11.87 -1.40
C PHE A 129 -32.55 -13.09 -2.32
N ILE A 130 -31.75 -14.15 -2.01
CA ILE A 130 -31.60 -15.31 -2.90
C ILE A 130 -31.45 -16.60 -2.08
N PRO A 131 -32.53 -17.08 -1.42
CA PRO A 131 -32.47 -18.22 -0.51
C PRO A 131 -32.00 -19.54 -1.18
N LYS A 132 -32.10 -19.62 -2.52
CA LYS A 132 -31.62 -20.78 -3.31
C LYS A 132 -30.09 -20.95 -3.24
N LEU A 133 -29.33 -19.90 -2.89
CA LEU A 133 -27.86 -19.94 -2.77
C LEU A 133 -27.36 -20.39 -1.38
N GLY A 134 -28.20 -21.08 -0.60
CA GLY A 134 -27.81 -21.62 0.72
C GLY A 134 -26.59 -22.55 0.71
N PHE A 135 -26.24 -23.14 -0.46
CA PHE A 135 -25.01 -23.93 -0.62
C PHE A 135 -23.73 -23.14 -0.40
N VAL A 136 -23.76 -21.80 -0.60
CA VAL A 136 -22.60 -20.90 -0.36
C VAL A 136 -22.15 -21.01 1.09
N GLY A 137 -23.05 -21.19 2.04
CA GLY A 137 -22.72 -21.43 3.45
C GLY A 137 -21.84 -22.68 3.66
N LYS A 138 -22.07 -23.74 2.88
CA LYS A 138 -21.24 -24.95 2.94
C LYS A 138 -19.82 -24.67 2.44
N ILE A 139 -19.68 -23.88 1.36
CA ILE A 139 -18.39 -23.47 0.82
C ILE A 139 -17.62 -22.62 1.85
N ILE A 140 -18.29 -21.63 2.45
CA ILE A 140 -17.66 -20.76 3.47
C ILE A 140 -17.25 -21.60 4.70
N ASN A 141 -18.01 -22.60 5.11
CA ASN A 141 -17.64 -23.49 6.21
C ASN A 141 -16.37 -24.32 5.91
N VAL A 142 -16.16 -24.70 4.66
CA VAL A 142 -14.90 -25.37 4.24
C VAL A 142 -13.75 -24.38 4.27
N LEU A 143 -13.93 -23.16 3.76
CA LEU A 143 -12.93 -22.10 3.81
C LEU A 143 -12.55 -21.72 5.24
N GLU A 144 -13.52 -21.73 6.16
CA GLU A 144 -13.29 -21.45 7.58
C GLU A 144 -12.32 -22.47 8.21
N ARG A 145 -12.42 -23.73 7.84
CA ARG A 145 -11.46 -24.78 8.28
C ARG A 145 -10.05 -24.56 7.71
N LEU A 146 -9.96 -23.96 6.54
CA LEU A 146 -8.71 -23.67 5.85
C LEU A 146 -8.18 -22.26 6.13
N THR A 147 -8.80 -21.49 7.04
CA THR A 147 -8.44 -20.10 7.31
C THR A 147 -6.97 -19.95 7.71
N GLY A 148 -6.43 -20.88 8.50
CA GLY A 148 -5.02 -20.85 8.92
C GLY A 148 -4.02 -20.81 7.76
N PRO A 149 -4.00 -21.79 6.85
CA PRO A 149 -3.14 -21.76 5.67
C PRO A 149 -3.49 -20.61 4.69
N VAL A 150 -4.77 -20.29 4.49
CA VAL A 150 -5.20 -19.17 3.64
C VAL A 150 -4.59 -17.85 4.12
N GLU A 151 -4.58 -17.56 5.42
CA GLU A 151 -3.99 -16.35 5.98
C GLU A 151 -2.47 -16.30 5.85
N VAL A 152 -1.77 -17.43 5.97
CA VAL A 152 -0.31 -17.46 5.73
C VAL A 152 0.00 -17.09 4.29
N ILE A 153 -0.68 -17.74 3.35
CA ILE A 153 -0.49 -17.48 1.93
C ILE A 153 -0.86 -16.03 1.61
N LEU A 154 -1.99 -15.54 2.13
CA LEU A 154 -2.44 -14.17 1.91
C LEU A 154 -1.47 -13.15 2.49
N PHE A 155 -0.88 -13.40 3.67
CA PHE A 155 0.14 -12.53 4.25
C PHE A 155 1.37 -12.42 3.36
N ILE A 156 1.87 -13.56 2.84
CA ILE A 156 3.01 -13.59 1.92
C ILE A 156 2.66 -12.88 0.61
N LEU A 157 1.49 -13.17 0.04
CA LEU A 157 1.02 -12.52 -1.19
C LEU A 157 0.86 -11.00 -1.01
N ALA A 158 0.35 -10.55 0.15
CA ALA A 158 0.26 -9.13 0.47
C ALA A 158 1.64 -8.48 0.54
N ALA A 159 2.62 -9.12 1.20
CA ALA A 159 3.99 -8.61 1.26
C ALA A 159 4.64 -8.57 -0.13
N VAL A 160 4.48 -9.63 -0.91
CA VAL A 160 4.98 -9.68 -2.30
C VAL A 160 4.32 -8.62 -3.16
N LEU A 161 3.01 -8.36 -3.00
CA LEU A 161 2.27 -7.31 -3.72
C LEU A 161 2.80 -5.91 -3.37
N GLY A 162 3.03 -5.63 -2.08
CA GLY A 162 3.63 -4.38 -1.63
C GLY A 162 5.01 -4.14 -2.23
N ALA A 163 5.87 -5.17 -2.21
CA ALA A 163 7.20 -5.13 -2.82
C ALA A 163 7.15 -5.05 -4.36
N TYR A 164 6.19 -5.75 -4.99
CA TYR A 164 6.03 -5.79 -6.44
C TYR A 164 5.82 -4.39 -7.04
N THR A 165 5.12 -3.51 -6.36
CA THR A 165 4.90 -2.14 -6.83
C THR A 165 6.22 -1.37 -7.00
N GLY A 166 7.18 -1.57 -6.10
CA GLY A 166 8.54 -1.04 -6.23
C GLY A 166 9.39 -1.82 -7.25
N PHE A 167 9.19 -3.13 -7.35
CA PHE A 167 9.89 -3.96 -8.32
C PHE A 167 9.52 -3.60 -9.77
N LEU A 168 8.24 -3.30 -10.01
CA LEU A 168 7.75 -2.84 -11.31
C LEU A 168 8.49 -1.57 -11.77
N LEU A 169 8.69 -0.60 -10.86
CA LEU A 169 9.45 0.61 -11.17
C LEU A 169 10.94 0.32 -11.35
N SER A 170 11.52 -0.54 -10.50
CA SER A 170 12.96 -0.86 -10.55
C SER A 170 13.38 -1.60 -11.81
N ALA A 171 12.45 -2.23 -12.52
CA ALA A 171 12.68 -2.89 -13.80
C ALA A 171 12.91 -1.93 -14.98
N LEU A 172 12.68 -0.63 -14.80
CA LEU A 172 12.85 0.39 -15.83
C LEU A 172 14.31 0.84 -15.93
N ILE A 173 15.09 0.17 -16.75
CA ILE A 173 16.52 0.40 -16.95
C ILE A 173 16.78 1.80 -17.51
N SER A 174 15.90 2.32 -18.38
CA SER A 174 16.04 3.63 -19.02
C SER A 174 15.95 4.81 -18.05
N TYR A 175 15.50 4.59 -16.81
CA TYR A 175 15.38 5.63 -15.80
C TYR A 175 16.32 5.36 -14.63
N PRO A 176 17.47 6.04 -14.56
CA PRO A 176 18.53 5.76 -13.58
C PRO A 176 18.09 5.82 -12.11
N MET A 177 17.14 6.73 -11.79
CA MET A 177 16.59 6.84 -10.44
C MET A 177 15.66 5.68 -10.11
N LEU A 178 14.82 5.26 -11.06
CA LEU A 178 13.87 4.16 -10.87
C LEU A 178 14.59 2.80 -10.85
N ASN A 179 15.64 2.63 -11.62
CA ASN A 179 16.45 1.42 -11.62
C ASN A 179 17.30 1.28 -10.34
N ASN A 180 16.61 1.06 -9.23
CA ASN A 180 17.21 0.97 -7.90
C ASN A 180 16.65 -0.24 -7.13
N PRO A 181 17.50 -1.18 -6.66
CA PRO A 181 17.08 -2.39 -5.98
C PRO A 181 16.46 -2.16 -4.59
N VAL A 182 16.57 -0.96 -4.03
CA VAL A 182 15.98 -0.59 -2.73
C VAL A 182 14.47 -0.33 -2.86
N LEU A 183 13.98 0.04 -4.06
CA LEU A 183 12.56 0.41 -4.27
C LEU A 183 11.55 -0.66 -3.81
N PRO A 184 11.72 -1.96 -4.07
CA PRO A 184 10.80 -2.98 -3.59
C PRO A 184 10.66 -2.99 -2.06
N ALA A 185 11.77 -2.88 -1.34
CA ALA A 185 11.76 -2.84 0.12
C ALA A 185 11.16 -1.53 0.65
N LEU A 186 11.49 -0.40 0.06
CA LEU A 186 10.94 0.92 0.40
C LEU A 186 9.41 0.95 0.19
N PHE A 187 8.93 0.39 -0.91
CA PHE A 187 7.50 0.38 -1.22
C PHE A 187 6.73 -0.58 -0.32
N LEU A 188 7.33 -1.71 0.08
CA LEU A 188 6.76 -2.60 1.08
C LEU A 188 6.65 -1.90 2.45
N ALA A 189 7.71 -1.24 2.92
CA ALA A 189 7.72 -0.54 4.21
C ALA A 189 6.70 0.60 4.23
N SER A 190 6.72 1.49 3.22
CA SER A 190 5.77 2.60 3.10
C SER A 190 4.34 2.14 2.86
N GLY A 191 4.14 1.01 2.15
CA GLY A 191 2.83 0.38 2.00
C GLY A 191 2.29 -0.14 3.33
N THR A 192 3.16 -0.77 4.14
CA THR A 192 2.78 -1.24 5.48
C THR A 192 2.43 -0.06 6.40
N SER A 193 3.21 1.05 6.37
CA SER A 193 2.92 2.28 7.09
C SER A 193 1.53 2.83 6.73
N SER A 194 1.27 3.05 5.44
CA SER A 194 -0.01 3.55 4.97
C SER A 194 -1.19 2.62 5.28
N GLY A 195 -0.98 1.30 5.27
CA GLY A 195 -1.99 0.31 5.65
C GLY A 195 -2.35 0.40 7.14
N ILE A 196 -1.37 0.60 8.00
CA ILE A 196 -1.57 0.82 9.44
C ILE A 196 -2.36 2.11 9.66
N ALA A 197 -1.91 3.23 9.09
CA ALA A 197 -2.56 4.53 9.22
C ALA A 197 -4.00 4.51 8.71
N ALA A 198 -4.25 3.91 7.54
CA ALA A 198 -5.59 3.76 6.98
C ALA A 198 -6.49 2.90 7.87
N THR A 199 -5.96 1.81 8.46
CA THR A 199 -6.71 0.94 9.37
C THR A 199 -7.11 1.69 10.64
N PHE A 200 -6.20 2.47 11.23
CA PHE A 200 -6.50 3.33 12.37
C PHE A 200 -7.60 4.33 12.08
N LEU A 201 -7.47 5.07 10.97
CA LEU A 201 -8.48 6.04 10.55
C LEU A 201 -9.84 5.38 10.32
N PHE A 202 -9.87 4.23 9.65
CA PHE A 202 -11.12 3.52 9.36
C PHE A 202 -11.85 3.12 10.65
N ILE A 203 -11.15 2.51 11.61
CA ILE A 203 -11.75 2.04 12.87
C ILE A 203 -12.22 3.24 13.70
N LEU A 204 -11.47 4.33 13.66
CA LEU A 204 -11.77 5.53 14.42
C LEU A 204 -12.98 6.29 13.85
N ILE A 205 -13.07 6.44 12.52
CA ILE A 205 -14.23 7.03 11.83
C ILE A 205 -15.47 6.16 12.04
N ALA A 206 -15.33 4.83 12.06
CA ALA A 206 -16.41 3.92 12.39
C ALA A 206 -16.88 4.03 13.86
N GLY A 207 -16.22 4.83 14.70
CA GLY A 207 -16.55 5.00 16.12
C GLY A 207 -16.33 3.75 16.97
N LYS A 208 -15.47 2.83 16.50
CA LYS A 208 -15.24 1.51 17.11
C LYS A 208 -13.90 1.41 17.84
N LEU A 209 -13.03 2.39 17.71
CA LEU A 209 -11.78 2.46 18.45
C LEU A 209 -12.05 3.05 19.84
N LYS A 210 -11.76 2.29 20.88
CA LYS A 210 -11.63 2.79 22.25
C LYS A 210 -10.18 3.24 22.44
N GLY A 211 -9.95 4.45 22.91
CA GLY A 211 -8.62 5.07 22.98
C GLY A 211 -7.55 4.18 23.63
N ASP A 212 -7.85 3.61 24.79
CA ASP A 212 -6.96 2.71 25.51
C ASP A 212 -7.44 1.25 25.35
N SER A 213 -7.26 0.70 24.16
CA SER A 213 -7.65 -0.68 23.83
C SER A 213 -6.44 -1.51 23.42
N HIS A 214 -6.54 -2.84 23.56
CA HIS A 214 -5.50 -3.76 23.09
C HIS A 214 -5.18 -3.58 21.60
N GLU A 215 -6.20 -3.24 20.81
CA GLU A 215 -6.04 -2.93 19.38
C GLU A 215 -5.14 -1.72 19.16
N SER A 216 -5.38 -0.64 19.91
CA SER A 216 -4.61 0.59 19.82
C SER A 216 -3.14 0.36 20.21
N HIS A 217 -2.90 -0.33 21.32
CA HIS A 217 -1.54 -0.69 21.77
C HIS A 217 -0.79 -1.52 20.72
N PHE A 218 -1.46 -2.50 20.11
CA PHE A 218 -0.84 -3.33 19.09
C PHE A 218 -0.40 -2.52 17.89
N ILE A 219 -1.27 -1.63 17.39
CA ILE A 219 -0.98 -0.84 16.19
C ILE A 219 0.18 0.13 16.47
N HIS A 220 0.14 0.87 17.57
CA HIS A 220 1.23 1.80 17.96
C HIS A 220 2.60 1.11 18.11
N LYS A 221 2.62 -0.17 18.51
CA LYS A 221 3.87 -0.93 18.63
C LYS A 221 4.61 -1.05 17.29
N PHE A 222 3.90 -1.05 16.17
CA PHE A 222 4.49 -1.21 14.83
C PHE A 222 4.76 0.11 14.11
N GLU A 223 4.11 1.23 14.49
CA GLU A 223 4.27 2.51 13.81
C GLU A 223 5.72 3.01 13.81
N VAL A 224 6.32 3.15 14.98
CA VAL A 224 7.69 3.67 15.10
C VAL A 224 8.72 2.78 14.39
N PRO A 225 8.76 1.45 14.61
CA PRO A 225 9.70 0.58 13.90
C PRO A 225 9.57 0.65 12.37
N ILE A 226 8.35 0.76 11.84
CA ILE A 226 8.13 0.83 10.40
C ILE A 226 8.59 2.18 9.85
N MET A 227 8.29 3.30 10.52
CA MET A 227 8.77 4.64 10.14
C MET A 227 10.31 4.72 10.14
N VAL A 228 10.96 4.13 11.15
CA VAL A 228 12.43 4.05 11.21
C VAL A 228 12.99 3.20 10.06
N THR A 229 12.33 2.08 9.75
CA THR A 229 12.73 1.24 8.60
C THR A 229 12.57 1.99 7.28
N GLU A 230 11.47 2.71 7.10
CA GLU A 230 11.21 3.53 5.91
C GLU A 230 12.27 4.63 5.75
N LEU A 231 12.60 5.33 6.83
CA LEU A 231 13.67 6.34 6.84
C LEU A 231 15.03 5.72 6.48
N GLY A 232 15.37 4.57 7.06
CA GLY A 232 16.60 3.85 6.73
C GLY A 232 16.68 3.44 5.26
N LEU A 233 15.57 2.94 4.70
CA LEU A 233 15.50 2.56 3.29
C LEU A 233 15.56 3.78 2.35
N LEU A 234 14.99 4.93 2.73
CA LEU A 234 15.17 6.19 2.00
C LEU A 234 16.62 6.63 1.99
N ILE A 235 17.31 6.56 3.11
CA ILE A 235 18.75 6.85 3.17
C ILE A 235 19.51 5.90 2.24
N CYS A 236 19.27 4.60 2.32
CA CYS A 236 19.88 3.60 1.44
C CYS A 236 19.59 3.88 -0.05
N PHE A 237 18.36 4.31 -0.37
CA PHE A 237 17.98 4.67 -1.73
C PHE A 237 18.82 5.83 -2.28
N PHE A 238 18.95 6.92 -1.52
CA PHE A 238 19.73 8.08 -1.93
C PHE A 238 21.25 7.82 -1.93
N VAL A 239 21.73 7.07 -0.96
CA VAL A 239 23.14 6.61 -0.92
C VAL A 239 23.46 5.78 -2.16
N GLY A 240 22.56 4.86 -2.54
CA GLY A 240 22.70 4.05 -3.76
C GLY A 240 22.73 4.89 -5.05
N LEU A 241 21.97 6.00 -5.11
CA LEU A 241 22.02 6.93 -6.23
C LEU A 241 23.33 7.75 -6.26
N HIS A 242 23.77 8.23 -5.11
CA HIS A 242 24.98 9.04 -4.99
C HIS A 242 26.26 8.25 -5.39
N PHE A 243 26.42 7.05 -4.84
CA PHE A 243 27.58 6.19 -5.14
C PHE A 243 27.44 5.37 -6.43
N GLY A 244 26.26 5.38 -7.06
CA GLY A 244 26.03 4.68 -8.33
C GLY A 244 26.71 5.33 -9.55
N GLY A 245 27.22 6.56 -9.41
CA GLY A 245 27.94 7.29 -10.43
C GLY A 245 27.11 7.67 -11.66
N GLY A 246 27.74 8.38 -12.61
CA GLY A 246 27.16 8.68 -13.92
C GLY A 246 25.76 9.32 -13.86
N GLN A 247 24.86 8.79 -14.66
CA GLN A 247 23.47 9.31 -14.77
C GLN A 247 22.67 9.20 -13.46
N LYS A 248 23.05 8.32 -12.52
CA LYS A 248 22.36 8.21 -11.22
C LYS A 248 22.57 9.45 -10.35
N VAL A 249 23.76 10.03 -10.38
CA VAL A 249 24.07 11.28 -9.66
C VAL A 249 23.33 12.46 -10.29
N VAL A 250 23.23 12.50 -11.61
CA VAL A 250 22.46 13.53 -12.33
C VAL A 250 20.97 13.40 -11.96
N ALA A 251 20.43 12.17 -11.96
CA ALA A 251 19.04 11.90 -11.58
C ALA A 251 18.76 12.31 -10.13
N LEU A 252 19.69 12.05 -9.20
CA LEU A 252 19.59 12.49 -7.82
C LEU A 252 19.50 14.01 -7.71
N HIS A 253 20.35 14.73 -8.43
CA HIS A 253 20.36 16.20 -8.40
C HIS A 253 19.07 16.79 -8.96
N ASN A 254 18.61 16.27 -10.09
CA ASN A 254 17.36 16.68 -10.72
C ASN A 254 16.14 16.39 -9.82
N ALA A 255 16.12 15.24 -9.14
CA ALA A 255 15.01 14.84 -8.27
C ALA A 255 14.92 15.71 -7.01
N LEU A 256 16.06 16.10 -6.43
CA LEU A 256 16.08 16.90 -5.19
C LEU A 256 16.00 18.41 -5.46
N SER A 257 15.95 18.84 -6.72
CA SER A 257 15.81 20.24 -7.13
C SER A 257 14.38 20.56 -7.59
N GLY A 258 14.04 21.86 -7.61
CA GLY A 258 12.77 22.34 -8.11
C GLY A 258 11.54 21.85 -7.35
N PHE A 259 10.41 21.68 -8.08
CA PHE A 259 9.11 21.31 -7.50
C PHE A 259 9.15 19.93 -6.81
N TRP A 260 9.72 18.93 -7.47
CA TRP A 260 9.76 17.57 -6.90
C TRP A 260 10.67 17.46 -5.70
N GLY A 261 11.75 18.26 -5.65
CA GLY A 261 12.57 18.41 -4.45
C GLY A 261 11.77 18.98 -3.28
N ALA A 262 10.92 19.98 -3.52
CA ALA A 262 10.02 20.50 -2.48
C ALA A 262 8.99 19.45 -2.02
N VAL A 263 8.41 18.68 -2.93
CA VAL A 263 7.51 17.56 -2.60
C VAL A 263 8.24 16.53 -1.73
N PHE A 264 9.49 16.22 -2.02
CA PHE A 264 10.29 15.31 -1.20
C PHE A 264 10.55 15.88 0.19
N TRP A 265 11.14 17.06 0.30
CA TRP A 265 11.57 17.62 1.58
C TRP A 265 10.40 17.96 2.50
N ILE A 266 9.33 18.54 1.94
CA ILE A 266 8.17 18.97 2.74
C ILE A 266 7.18 17.81 2.87
N GLY A 267 6.76 17.18 1.76
CA GLY A 267 5.72 16.18 1.75
C GLY A 267 6.17 14.84 2.34
N VAL A 268 7.27 14.28 1.81
CA VAL A 268 7.74 12.95 2.24
C VAL A 268 8.50 13.04 3.55
N PHE A 269 9.55 13.85 3.59
CA PHE A 269 10.48 13.85 4.72
C PHE A 269 9.89 14.52 5.96
N LEU A 270 9.42 15.78 5.84
CA LEU A 270 8.92 16.53 6.99
C LEU A 270 7.55 16.02 7.43
N ILE A 271 6.55 16.05 6.55
CA ILE A 271 5.15 15.71 6.90
C ILE A 271 4.98 14.20 7.07
N GLY A 272 5.53 13.40 6.15
CA GLY A 272 5.31 11.95 6.13
C GLY A 272 6.11 11.17 7.16
N ILE A 273 7.33 11.62 7.50
CA ILE A 273 8.22 10.83 8.36
C ILE A 273 8.56 11.57 9.64
N ILE A 274 9.15 12.77 9.57
CA ILE A 274 9.73 13.45 10.75
C ILE A 274 8.66 13.85 11.75
N ILE A 275 7.58 14.51 11.31
CA ILE A 275 6.50 14.93 12.22
C ILE A 275 5.82 13.73 12.88
N PRO A 276 5.36 12.68 12.16
CA PRO A 276 4.77 11.50 12.77
C PRO A 276 5.72 10.76 13.71
N LEU A 277 6.98 10.60 13.32
CA LEU A 277 8.00 9.93 14.12
C LEU A 277 8.26 10.68 15.44
N LEU A 278 8.54 11.98 15.36
CA LEU A 278 8.77 12.80 16.55
C LEU A 278 7.51 12.90 17.43
N ALA A 279 6.33 13.02 16.82
CA ALA A 279 5.07 13.01 17.54
C ALA A 279 4.89 11.72 18.35
N ASN A 280 5.12 10.55 17.73
CA ASN A 280 5.01 9.26 18.40
C ASN A 280 6.09 9.04 19.48
N LEU A 281 7.32 9.55 19.28
CA LEU A 281 8.41 9.43 20.27
C LEU A 281 8.23 10.38 21.45
N ALA A 282 7.79 11.63 21.21
CA ALA A 282 7.66 12.65 22.25
C ALA A 282 6.33 12.61 23.00
N ALA A 283 5.29 12.00 22.42
CA ALA A 283 3.96 11.98 23.03
C ALA A 283 3.94 11.11 24.31
N LYS A 284 3.35 11.66 25.36
CA LYS A 284 3.02 10.88 26.55
C LYS A 284 1.90 9.88 26.21
N ASP A 285 1.84 8.77 26.96
CA ASP A 285 0.88 7.70 26.69
C ASP A 285 -0.58 8.19 26.66
N SER A 286 -0.96 9.12 27.53
CA SER A 286 -2.29 9.74 27.52
C SER A 286 -2.62 10.49 26.22
N LEU A 287 -1.62 11.02 25.52
CA LEU A 287 -1.80 11.75 24.26
C LEU A 287 -1.85 10.77 23.08
N LYS A 288 -1.05 9.71 23.09
CA LYS A 288 -1.01 8.69 22.02
C LYS A 288 -2.38 8.04 21.76
N TYR A 289 -3.18 7.88 22.81
CA TYR A 289 -4.53 7.29 22.69
C TYR A 289 -5.64 8.32 22.47
N ASN A 290 -5.28 9.60 22.31
CA ASN A 290 -6.24 10.65 21.97
C ASN A 290 -6.66 10.53 20.49
N LYS A 291 -7.98 10.56 20.24
CA LYS A 291 -8.53 10.44 18.89
C LYS A 291 -7.94 11.45 17.91
N ASN A 292 -7.84 12.72 18.34
CA ASN A 292 -7.33 13.78 17.46
C ASN A 292 -5.86 13.59 17.12
N PHE A 293 -5.07 13.07 18.05
CA PHE A 293 -3.66 12.74 17.81
C PHE A 293 -3.52 11.63 16.78
N ILE A 294 -4.26 10.53 16.95
CA ILE A 294 -4.27 9.40 16.02
C ILE A 294 -4.69 9.87 14.61
N ILE A 295 -5.77 10.68 14.50
CA ILE A 295 -6.20 11.21 13.20
C ILE A 295 -5.08 12.01 12.54
N LEU A 296 -4.46 12.92 13.26
CA LEU A 296 -3.45 13.83 12.73
C LEU A 296 -2.23 13.07 12.25
N VAL A 297 -1.70 12.15 13.07
CA VAL A 297 -0.55 11.32 12.73
C VAL A 297 -0.85 10.42 11.53
N SER A 298 -2.01 9.76 11.51
CA SER A 298 -2.40 8.88 10.41
C SER A 298 -2.60 9.65 9.09
N ILE A 299 -3.17 10.86 9.14
CA ILE A 299 -3.33 11.70 7.94
C ILE A 299 -1.96 12.14 7.41
N PHE A 300 -1.04 12.55 8.29
CA PHE A 300 0.30 12.96 7.89
C PHE A 300 1.08 11.80 7.26
N ASP A 301 1.00 10.60 7.83
CA ASP A 301 1.60 9.40 7.27
C ASP A 301 1.03 9.08 5.86
N LEU A 302 -0.29 9.09 5.71
CA LEU A 302 -0.94 8.85 4.41
C LEU A 302 -0.55 9.90 3.36
N ILE A 303 -0.48 11.19 3.73
CA ILE A 303 -0.03 12.26 2.83
C ILE A 303 1.44 12.02 2.46
N GLY A 304 2.28 11.68 3.43
CA GLY A 304 3.70 11.40 3.21
C GLY A 304 3.93 10.25 2.22
N VAL A 305 3.22 9.13 2.41
CA VAL A 305 3.31 7.99 1.50
C VAL A 305 2.76 8.33 0.11
N LEU A 306 1.68 9.10 0.01
CA LEU A 306 1.17 9.57 -1.28
C LEU A 306 2.21 10.46 -1.99
N CYS A 307 2.79 11.43 -1.27
CA CYS A 307 3.87 12.27 -1.78
C CYS A 307 5.09 11.44 -2.24
N LEU A 308 5.43 10.38 -1.49
CA LEU A 308 6.50 9.45 -1.87
C LEU A 308 6.21 8.77 -3.21
N ARG A 309 4.96 8.29 -3.44
CA ARG A 309 4.58 7.68 -4.73
C ARG A 309 4.71 8.68 -5.88
N TYR A 310 4.21 9.89 -5.70
CA TYR A 310 4.34 10.96 -6.69
C TYR A 310 5.80 11.34 -6.93
N PHE A 311 6.58 11.55 -5.88
CA PHE A 311 7.99 11.89 -5.98
C PHE A 311 8.78 10.82 -6.75
N ILE A 312 8.72 9.57 -6.32
CA ILE A 312 9.46 8.49 -6.98
C ILE A 312 9.05 8.37 -8.45
N LEU A 313 7.75 8.45 -8.74
CA LEU A 313 7.26 8.28 -10.10
C LEU A 313 7.67 9.43 -11.01
N TYR A 314 7.38 10.67 -10.62
CA TYR A 314 7.63 11.84 -11.48
C TYR A 314 9.07 12.28 -11.49
N ALA A 315 9.71 12.42 -10.32
CA ALA A 315 11.13 12.75 -10.27
C ALA A 315 12.02 11.68 -10.91
N GLY A 316 11.60 10.40 -10.77
CA GLY A 316 12.28 9.28 -11.41
C GLY A 316 12.29 9.33 -12.92
N GLN A 317 11.33 9.98 -13.55
CA GLN A 317 11.21 10.11 -15.02
C GLN A 317 11.84 11.41 -15.57
N LEU A 318 12.41 12.28 -14.73
CA LEU A 318 13.08 13.52 -15.19
C LEU A 318 14.39 13.25 -15.93
N THR A 319 15.05 12.15 -15.62
CA THR A 319 16.35 11.79 -16.22
C THR A 319 16.22 10.46 -16.95
N VAL A 320 16.58 10.46 -18.21
CA VAL A 320 16.63 9.27 -19.08
C VAL A 320 18.08 8.95 -19.37
N ALA A 321 18.46 7.66 -19.30
CA ALA A 321 19.82 7.18 -19.58
C ALA A 321 20.09 7.08 -21.07
#